data_e902f8f75b0f959046ca7a51f6dd47fe
#
_entry.id   e902f8f75b0f959046ca7a51f6dd47fe
#
_cell.length_a   1.000
_cell.length_b   1.000
_cell.length_c   1.000
_cell.angle_alpha   90.00
_cell.angle_beta   90.00
_cell.angle_gamma   90.00
#
_symmetry.space_group_name_H-M   'P 1'
#
loop_
_entity.id
_entity.type
_entity.pdbx_description
1 polymer ?
#
loop_
_entity_poly.entity_id
_entity_poly.type
_entity_poly.pdbx_seq_one_letter_code
_entity_poly.pdbx_strand_id
1 'polypeptide(L)'
;NAAGGVCGQVGTPLEDIKPEAWHKIFAANVDATLYLSQALVPAMKQSGWGRIVTISSGAGLRPSLTGIHAYTAAKHALVGLTKQLSLELAPHGITVNSIAPGFVLSNPTTKRQWAAYGAEGQAQLVSRIHTRRLGQPEDIAAATVFLTSEEASWITAQILSVDGGIT
;
A
#
# COMPACT_ATOMS: atom_id res chain seq x y z
N ASN A 1 -3.77 6.82 4.88
CA ASN A 1 -4.78 5.76 4.93
C ASN A 1 -4.11 4.39 4.81
N ALA A 2 -4.28 3.54 5.81
CA ALA A 2 -3.74 2.18 5.85
C ALA A 2 -4.86 1.10 5.81
N ALA A 3 -6.10 1.48 5.52
CA ALA A 3 -7.19 0.53 5.37
C ALA A 3 -6.98 -0.38 4.15
N GLY A 4 -7.44 -1.62 4.25
CA GLY A 4 -7.40 -2.55 3.14
C GLY A 4 -6.83 -3.93 3.47
N GLY A 5 -6.64 -4.73 2.45
CA GLY A 5 -6.11 -6.10 2.53
C GLY A 5 -6.75 -7.03 1.52
N VAL A 6 -6.39 -8.30 1.59
CA VAL A 6 -6.88 -9.36 0.68
C VAL A 6 -8.32 -9.83 1.02
N CYS A 7 -8.88 -9.39 2.14
CA CYS A 7 -10.25 -9.68 2.58
C CYS A 7 -10.63 -11.17 2.53
N GLY A 8 -9.66 -12.05 2.81
CA GLY A 8 -9.83 -13.50 2.75
C GLY A 8 -9.63 -14.15 1.39
N GLN A 9 -9.42 -13.37 0.32
CA GLN A 9 -9.20 -13.89 -1.03
C GLN A 9 -7.70 -14.14 -1.26
N VAL A 10 -7.27 -15.37 -1.05
CA VAL A 10 -5.88 -15.82 -1.28
C VAL A 10 -5.92 -17.18 -1.97
N GLY A 11 -5.10 -17.36 -3.01
CA GLY A 11 -5.00 -18.63 -3.73
C GLY A 11 -6.22 -18.98 -4.59
N THR A 12 -7.07 -18.00 -4.94
CA THR A 12 -8.25 -18.22 -5.76
C THR A 12 -7.87 -18.21 -7.25
N PRO A 13 -8.10 -19.28 -8.02
CA PRO A 13 -7.95 -19.28 -9.47
C PRO A 13 -8.78 -18.19 -10.15
N LEU A 14 -8.35 -17.72 -11.31
CA LEU A 14 -9.02 -16.63 -12.03
C LEU A 14 -10.51 -16.91 -12.28
N GLU A 15 -10.80 -18.11 -12.74
CA GLU A 15 -12.15 -18.59 -13.08
C GLU A 15 -13.11 -18.66 -11.89
N ASP A 16 -12.57 -18.77 -10.67
CA ASP A 16 -13.35 -18.92 -9.43
C ASP A 16 -13.56 -17.59 -8.69
N ILE A 17 -13.04 -16.48 -9.22
CA ILE A 17 -13.18 -15.15 -8.59
C ILE A 17 -14.63 -14.69 -8.71
N LYS A 18 -15.31 -14.59 -7.56
CA LYS A 18 -16.68 -14.07 -7.50
C LYS A 18 -16.67 -12.53 -7.57
N PRO A 19 -17.60 -11.92 -8.33
CA PRO A 19 -17.72 -10.46 -8.43
C PRO A 19 -17.80 -9.78 -7.06
N GLU A 20 -18.53 -10.36 -6.10
CA GLU A 20 -18.72 -9.80 -4.76
C GLU A 20 -17.38 -9.75 -3.99
N ALA A 21 -16.54 -10.77 -4.13
CA ALA A 21 -15.21 -10.80 -3.52
C ALA A 21 -14.27 -9.77 -4.15
N TRP A 22 -14.35 -9.61 -5.48
CA TRP A 22 -13.64 -8.56 -6.21
C TRP A 22 -14.04 -7.17 -5.70
N HIS A 23 -15.32 -6.84 -5.70
CA HIS A 23 -15.83 -5.54 -5.25
C HIS A 23 -15.50 -5.26 -3.78
N LYS A 24 -15.60 -6.26 -2.91
CA LYS A 24 -15.24 -6.12 -1.49
C LYS A 24 -13.78 -5.68 -1.31
N ILE A 25 -12.86 -6.22 -2.12
CA ILE A 25 -11.44 -5.84 -2.06
C ILE A 25 -11.24 -4.41 -2.57
N PHE A 26 -11.90 -4.03 -3.66
CA PHE A 26 -11.84 -2.64 -4.16
C PHE A 26 -12.43 -1.66 -3.16
N ALA A 27 -13.59 -1.96 -2.58
CA ALA A 27 -14.21 -1.13 -1.55
C ALA A 27 -13.27 -0.91 -0.34
N ALA A 28 -12.64 -1.98 0.16
CA ALA A 28 -11.75 -1.89 1.31
C ALA A 28 -10.43 -1.16 1.02
N ASN A 29 -9.91 -1.23 -0.20
CA ASN A 29 -8.60 -0.68 -0.53
C ASN A 29 -8.68 0.66 -1.27
N VAL A 30 -9.56 0.81 -2.25
CA VAL A 30 -9.62 1.96 -3.16
C VAL A 30 -10.69 2.95 -2.72
N ASP A 31 -11.96 2.48 -2.58
CA ASP A 31 -13.08 3.36 -2.24
C ASP A 31 -12.90 4.00 -0.86
N ALA A 32 -12.39 3.24 0.11
CA ALA A 32 -12.06 3.77 1.43
C ALA A 32 -11.04 4.94 1.37
N THR A 33 -10.06 4.86 0.46
CA THR A 33 -9.10 5.95 0.24
C THR A 33 -9.78 7.16 -0.41
N LEU A 34 -10.61 6.92 -1.42
CA LEU A 34 -11.33 7.98 -2.12
C LEU A 34 -12.27 8.72 -1.16
N TYR A 35 -13.13 8.02 -0.44
CA TYR A 35 -14.12 8.64 0.46
C TYR A 35 -13.46 9.41 1.60
N LEU A 36 -12.38 8.86 2.18
CA LEU A 36 -11.63 9.58 3.21
C LEU A 36 -11.00 10.87 2.65
N SER A 37 -10.44 10.80 1.45
CA SER A 37 -9.88 11.97 0.78
C SER A 37 -10.95 13.01 0.48
N GLN A 38 -12.11 12.60 -0.06
CA GLN A 38 -13.25 13.50 -0.30
C GLN A 38 -13.71 14.23 0.97
N ALA A 39 -13.72 13.52 2.10
CA ALA A 39 -14.15 14.11 3.37
C ALA A 39 -13.15 15.14 3.93
N LEU A 40 -11.85 14.94 3.72
CA LEU A 40 -10.80 15.75 4.36
C LEU A 40 -10.23 16.86 3.45
N VAL A 41 -10.21 16.66 2.14
CA VAL A 41 -9.61 17.59 1.18
C VAL A 41 -10.21 19.00 1.24
N PRO A 42 -11.53 19.23 1.43
CA PRO A 42 -12.06 20.60 1.55
C PRO A 42 -11.40 21.40 2.68
N ALA A 43 -11.21 20.81 3.86
CA ALA A 43 -10.54 21.47 4.98
C ALA A 43 -9.05 21.70 4.70
N MET A 44 -8.37 20.74 4.05
CA MET A 44 -6.98 20.89 3.65
C MET A 44 -6.80 22.02 2.61
N LYS A 45 -7.70 22.12 1.62
CA LYS A 45 -7.71 23.23 0.64
C LYS A 45 -7.90 24.58 1.34
N GLN A 46 -8.80 24.65 2.32
CA GLN A 46 -9.06 25.88 3.07
C GLN A 46 -7.84 26.32 3.91
N SER A 47 -7.12 25.37 4.50
CA SER A 47 -5.91 25.67 5.29
C SER A 47 -4.66 25.94 4.42
N GLY A 48 -4.69 25.63 3.12
CA GLY A 48 -3.53 25.70 2.25
C GLY A 48 -2.45 24.66 2.60
N TRP A 49 -2.80 23.61 3.36
CA TRP A 49 -1.87 22.60 3.82
C TRP A 49 -2.54 21.23 3.91
N GLY A 50 -1.85 20.20 3.50
CA GLY A 50 -2.31 18.81 3.67
C GLY A 50 -1.25 17.79 3.29
N ARG A 51 -1.38 16.62 3.89
CA ARG A 51 -0.51 15.46 3.61
C ARG A 51 -1.37 14.21 3.50
N ILE A 52 -1.38 13.59 2.33
CA ILE A 52 -2.10 12.33 2.08
C ILE A 52 -1.07 11.24 1.79
N VAL A 53 -1.02 10.24 2.65
CA VAL A 53 -0.20 9.04 2.43
C VAL A 53 -1.10 7.82 2.36
N THR A 54 -1.04 7.11 1.23
CA THR A 54 -1.73 5.84 1.02
C THR A 54 -0.77 4.68 1.24
N ILE A 55 -1.27 3.55 1.71
CA ILE A 55 -0.47 2.33 1.81
C ILE A 55 -0.87 1.39 0.67
N SER A 56 -0.03 1.37 -0.37
CA SER A 56 -0.13 0.41 -1.47
C SER A 56 0.49 -0.95 -1.05
N SER A 57 1.35 -1.50 -1.86
CA SER A 57 2.06 -2.78 -1.63
C SER A 57 3.11 -2.96 -2.74
N GLY A 58 4.09 -3.81 -2.54
CA GLY A 58 4.89 -4.34 -3.64
C GLY A 58 4.03 -4.98 -4.75
N ALA A 59 2.87 -5.56 -4.38
CA ALA A 59 1.87 -6.06 -5.33
C ALA A 59 1.18 -4.95 -6.16
N GLY A 60 1.31 -3.69 -5.80
CA GLY A 60 0.86 -2.54 -6.59
C GLY A 60 1.88 -2.04 -7.61
N LEU A 61 3.08 -2.62 -7.64
CA LEU A 61 4.17 -2.24 -8.54
C LEU A 61 4.56 -3.36 -9.51
N ARG A 62 4.34 -4.61 -9.13
CA ARG A 62 4.75 -5.80 -9.90
C ARG A 62 3.85 -7.00 -9.54
N PRO A 63 3.85 -8.06 -10.34
CA PRO A 63 3.22 -9.32 -9.94
C PRO A 63 3.78 -9.80 -8.60
N SER A 64 2.91 -10.40 -7.79
CA SER A 64 3.24 -10.90 -6.46
C SER A 64 2.82 -12.37 -6.35
N LEU A 65 2.05 -12.74 -5.33
CA LEU A 65 1.55 -14.11 -5.18
C LEU A 65 0.45 -14.43 -6.20
N THR A 66 0.34 -15.69 -6.60
CA THR A 66 -0.81 -16.16 -7.38
C THR A 66 -2.10 -16.13 -6.56
N GLY A 67 -3.24 -15.97 -7.22
CA GLY A 67 -4.55 -16.00 -6.56
C GLY A 67 -4.89 -14.79 -5.69
N ILE A 68 -4.23 -13.64 -5.92
CA ILE A 68 -4.56 -12.35 -5.27
C ILE A 68 -4.88 -11.27 -6.31
N HIS A 69 -5.56 -11.64 -7.39
CA HIS A 69 -5.79 -10.78 -8.56
C HIS A 69 -6.46 -9.44 -8.20
N ALA A 70 -7.57 -9.47 -7.45
CA ALA A 70 -8.30 -8.27 -7.05
C ALA A 70 -7.45 -7.36 -6.14
N TYR A 71 -6.67 -7.95 -5.23
CA TYR A 71 -5.77 -7.19 -4.37
C TYR A 71 -4.66 -6.50 -5.16
N THR A 72 -4.02 -7.23 -6.07
CA THR A 72 -2.98 -6.68 -6.96
C THR A 72 -3.55 -5.54 -7.81
N ALA A 73 -4.72 -5.73 -8.42
CA ALA A 73 -5.41 -4.70 -9.19
C ALA A 73 -5.74 -3.46 -8.33
N ALA A 74 -6.31 -3.66 -7.13
CA ALA A 74 -6.64 -2.58 -6.23
C ALA A 74 -5.40 -1.79 -5.77
N LYS A 75 -4.28 -2.47 -5.51
CA LYS A 75 -3.02 -1.81 -5.12
C LYS A 75 -2.37 -1.04 -6.28
N HIS A 76 -2.51 -1.49 -7.52
CA HIS A 76 -2.16 -0.70 -8.71
C HIS A 76 -3.09 0.51 -8.89
N ALA A 77 -4.39 0.34 -8.62
CA ALA A 77 -5.35 1.46 -8.67
C ALA A 77 -4.98 2.57 -7.66
N LEU A 78 -4.51 2.22 -6.45
CA LEU A 78 -4.00 3.20 -5.49
C LEU A 78 -2.78 3.97 -6.01
N VAL A 79 -1.90 3.34 -6.77
CA VAL A 79 -0.76 4.02 -7.43
C VAL A 79 -1.27 5.07 -8.42
N GLY A 80 -2.24 4.71 -9.26
CA GLY A 80 -2.87 5.65 -10.20
C GLY A 80 -3.58 6.80 -9.48
N LEU A 81 -4.38 6.47 -8.46
CA LEU A 81 -5.12 7.44 -7.66
C LEU A 81 -4.18 8.44 -6.95
N THR A 82 -3.06 7.96 -6.38
CA THR A 82 -2.04 8.80 -5.74
C THR A 82 -1.51 9.86 -6.70
N LYS A 83 -1.15 9.46 -7.92
CA LYS A 83 -0.63 10.37 -8.94
C LYS A 83 -1.67 11.39 -9.39
N GLN A 84 -2.91 10.94 -9.61
CA GLN A 84 -4.00 11.81 -10.06
C GLN A 84 -4.40 12.83 -8.99
N LEU A 85 -4.53 12.40 -7.73
CA LEU A 85 -4.82 13.31 -6.62
C LEU A 85 -3.68 14.32 -6.40
N SER A 86 -2.43 13.90 -6.56
CA SER A 86 -1.28 14.81 -6.47
C SER A 86 -1.37 15.95 -7.50
N LEU A 87 -1.68 15.63 -8.75
CA LEU A 87 -1.82 16.63 -9.82
C LEU A 87 -2.89 17.68 -9.48
N GLU A 88 -4.03 17.22 -8.93
CA GLU A 88 -5.14 18.12 -8.57
C GLU A 88 -4.84 18.96 -7.32
N LEU A 89 -4.20 18.35 -6.31
CA LEU A 89 -4.16 18.92 -4.97
C LEU A 89 -2.89 19.71 -4.67
N ALA A 90 -1.80 19.51 -5.42
CA ALA A 90 -0.54 20.21 -5.21
C ALA A 90 -0.65 21.74 -5.26
N PRO A 91 -1.44 22.37 -6.15
CA PRO A 91 -1.65 23.82 -6.15
C PRO A 91 -2.24 24.39 -4.85
N HIS A 92 -2.83 23.52 -4.02
CA HIS A 92 -3.41 23.88 -2.72
C HIS A 92 -2.48 23.61 -1.52
N GLY A 93 -1.18 23.35 -1.74
CA GLY A 93 -0.22 23.02 -0.68
C GLY A 93 -0.39 21.61 -0.10
N ILE A 94 -1.08 20.71 -0.82
CA ILE A 94 -1.34 19.34 -0.37
C ILE A 94 -0.45 18.38 -1.15
N THR A 95 0.36 17.58 -0.44
CA THR A 95 1.12 16.50 -1.07
C THR A 95 0.38 15.17 -0.96
N VAL A 96 0.50 14.35 -2.00
CA VAL A 96 -0.12 13.02 -2.05
C VAL A 96 0.94 12.00 -2.46
N ASN A 97 1.23 11.06 -1.57
CA ASN A 97 2.24 10.02 -1.80
C ASN A 97 1.68 8.64 -1.42
N SER A 98 2.36 7.61 -1.85
CA SER A 98 2.06 6.23 -1.48
C SER A 98 3.30 5.52 -0.97
N ILE A 99 3.13 4.66 0.03
CA ILE A 99 4.16 3.71 0.46
C ILE A 99 3.79 2.35 -0.11
N ALA A 100 4.77 1.64 -0.65
CA ALA A 100 4.64 0.27 -1.14
C ALA A 100 5.50 -0.65 -0.25
N PRO A 101 4.93 -1.21 0.84
CA PRO A 101 5.65 -2.11 1.71
C PRO A 101 6.05 -3.41 1.03
N GLY A 102 7.20 -3.96 1.42
CA GLY A 102 7.56 -5.34 1.21
C GLY A 102 6.83 -6.29 2.16
N PHE A 103 7.48 -7.41 2.52
CA PHE A 103 6.90 -8.35 3.47
C PHE A 103 7.13 -7.87 4.91
N VAL A 104 6.04 -7.49 5.58
CA VAL A 104 6.04 -6.96 6.95
C VAL A 104 5.17 -7.84 7.86
N LEU A 105 5.70 -8.24 9.01
CA LEU A 105 4.98 -9.02 10.01
C LEU A 105 4.09 -8.14 10.89
N SER A 106 3.06 -7.54 10.29
CA SER A 106 2.22 -6.52 10.94
C SER A 106 0.93 -7.03 11.58
N ASN A 107 0.48 -8.25 11.23
CA ASN A 107 -0.82 -8.76 11.66
C ASN A 107 -0.86 -10.29 11.69
N PRO A 108 -1.91 -10.91 12.30
CA PRO A 108 -2.01 -12.37 12.38
C PRO A 108 -2.01 -13.09 11.02
N THR A 109 -2.51 -12.45 9.96
CA THR A 109 -2.52 -13.07 8.62
C THR A 109 -1.12 -13.16 8.05
N THR A 110 -0.31 -12.09 8.12
CA THR A 110 1.07 -12.12 7.66
C THR A 110 1.94 -13.06 8.50
N LYS A 111 1.68 -13.18 9.80
CA LYS A 111 2.35 -14.17 10.67
C LYS A 111 2.02 -15.60 10.26
N ARG A 112 0.75 -15.93 9.97
CA ARG A 112 0.37 -17.26 9.45
C ARG A 112 0.99 -17.54 8.10
N GLN A 113 1.00 -16.58 7.19
CA GLN A 113 1.64 -16.69 5.88
C GLN A 113 3.13 -16.97 6.03
N TRP A 114 3.82 -16.25 6.89
CA TRP A 114 5.23 -16.46 7.19
C TRP A 114 5.51 -17.87 7.73
N ALA A 115 4.70 -18.33 8.68
CA ALA A 115 4.81 -19.70 9.22
C ALA A 115 4.59 -20.76 8.14
N ALA A 116 3.67 -20.53 7.21
CA ALA A 116 3.37 -21.46 6.12
C ALA A 116 4.51 -21.64 5.11
N TYR A 117 5.45 -20.70 5.02
CA TYR A 117 6.62 -20.84 4.13
C TYR A 117 7.62 -21.91 4.61
N GLY A 118 7.58 -22.31 5.91
CA GLY A 118 8.57 -23.20 6.49
C GLY A 118 9.99 -22.61 6.49
N ALA A 119 10.95 -23.32 7.08
CA ALA A 119 12.32 -22.78 7.24
C ALA A 119 13.02 -22.47 5.90
N GLU A 120 12.86 -23.34 4.91
CA GLU A 120 13.47 -23.15 3.58
C GLU A 120 12.88 -21.96 2.84
N GLY A 121 11.54 -21.86 2.75
CA GLY A 121 10.86 -20.74 2.09
C GLY A 121 11.10 -19.41 2.79
N GLN A 122 11.22 -19.42 4.10
CA GLN A 122 11.60 -18.24 4.90
C GLN A 122 13.03 -17.79 4.57
N ALA A 123 13.99 -18.71 4.56
CA ALA A 123 15.37 -18.40 4.19
C ALA A 123 15.47 -17.88 2.74
N GLN A 124 14.73 -18.51 1.82
CA GLN A 124 14.68 -18.09 0.42
C GLN A 124 14.10 -16.68 0.25
N LEU A 125 13.01 -16.34 0.98
CA LEU A 125 12.44 -14.99 0.93
C LEU A 125 13.44 -13.97 1.49
N VAL A 126 14.03 -14.22 2.65
CA VAL A 126 15.01 -13.31 3.28
C VAL A 126 16.24 -13.12 2.39
N SER A 127 16.70 -14.17 1.71
CA SER A 127 17.85 -14.08 0.81
C SER A 127 17.64 -13.15 -0.39
N ARG A 128 16.39 -12.90 -0.79
CA ARG A 128 16.01 -11.98 -1.87
C ARG A 128 15.88 -10.53 -1.41
N ILE A 129 15.82 -10.28 -0.11
CA ILE A 129 15.78 -8.93 0.46
C ILE A 129 17.22 -8.46 0.68
N HIS A 130 17.60 -7.30 0.11
CA HIS A 130 18.99 -6.81 0.20
C HIS A 130 19.42 -6.56 1.64
N THR A 131 18.52 -6.05 2.50
CA THR A 131 18.79 -5.85 3.93
C THR A 131 18.80 -7.14 4.77
N ARG A 132 18.52 -8.31 4.16
CA ARG A 132 18.53 -9.64 4.78
C ARG A 132 17.64 -9.77 6.03
N ARG A 133 16.59 -9.00 6.11
CA ARG A 133 15.56 -9.08 7.15
C ARG A 133 14.17 -8.79 6.59
N LEU A 134 13.14 -9.24 7.29
CA LEU A 134 11.77 -8.79 7.04
C LEU A 134 11.57 -7.35 7.52
N GLY A 135 10.58 -6.69 6.94
CA GLY A 135 10.13 -5.39 7.41
C GLY A 135 9.40 -5.50 8.76
N GLN A 136 9.50 -4.44 9.55
CA GLN A 136 8.74 -4.23 10.77
C GLN A 136 7.74 -3.10 10.57
N PRO A 137 6.64 -3.03 11.34
CA PRO A 137 5.69 -1.92 11.27
C PRO A 137 6.37 -0.55 11.41
N GLU A 138 7.42 -0.46 12.21
CA GLU A 138 8.20 0.75 12.46
C GLU A 138 8.91 1.26 11.20
N ASP A 139 9.34 0.37 10.30
CA ASP A 139 9.95 0.75 9.03
C ASP A 139 8.94 1.54 8.17
N ILE A 140 7.68 1.12 8.17
CA ILE A 140 6.60 1.79 7.43
C ILE A 140 6.17 3.08 8.13
N ALA A 141 6.09 3.06 9.47
CA ALA A 141 5.74 4.22 10.26
C ALA A 141 6.76 5.35 10.07
N ALA A 142 8.06 5.06 10.10
CA ALA A 142 9.12 6.05 9.89
C ALA A 142 8.99 6.75 8.53
N ALA A 143 8.77 6.00 7.45
CA ALA A 143 8.54 6.54 6.12
C ALA A 143 7.25 7.39 6.07
N THR A 144 6.19 6.95 6.77
CA THR A 144 4.93 7.70 6.84
C THR A 144 5.12 9.03 7.56
N VAL A 145 5.77 9.03 8.72
CA VAL A 145 6.08 10.24 9.49
C VAL A 145 6.87 11.24 8.64
N PHE A 146 7.91 10.77 7.95
CA PHE A 146 8.69 11.63 7.05
C PHE A 146 7.82 12.24 5.94
N LEU A 147 7.03 11.43 5.23
CA LEU A 147 6.19 11.92 4.12
C LEU A 147 5.04 12.85 4.60
N THR A 148 4.71 12.85 5.88
CA THR A 148 3.69 13.75 6.45
C THR A 148 4.28 14.98 7.12
N SER A 149 5.61 15.13 7.16
CA SER A 149 6.30 16.26 7.76
C SER A 149 6.45 17.46 6.80
N GLU A 150 6.94 18.58 7.32
CA GLU A 150 7.26 19.78 6.52
C GLU A 150 8.47 19.57 5.62
N GLU A 151 9.43 18.76 6.03
CA GLU A 151 10.64 18.43 5.27
C GLU A 151 10.30 17.71 3.96
N ALA A 152 9.15 17.05 3.89
CA ALA A 152 8.64 16.41 2.67
C ALA A 152 7.73 17.31 1.83
N SER A 153 7.71 18.62 2.07
CA SER A 153 6.79 19.57 1.40
C SER A 153 6.94 19.62 -0.13
N TRP A 154 8.07 19.21 -0.66
CA TRP A 154 8.31 19.15 -2.11
C TRP A 154 8.32 17.71 -2.66
N ILE A 155 7.84 16.75 -1.89
CA ILE A 155 7.71 15.35 -2.29
C ILE A 155 6.23 15.04 -2.50
N THR A 156 5.82 14.85 -3.76
CA THR A 156 4.44 14.49 -4.12
C THR A 156 4.43 13.55 -5.33
N ALA A 157 3.32 12.85 -5.57
CA ALA A 157 3.16 11.83 -6.63
C ALA A 157 4.11 10.62 -6.51
N GLN A 158 4.83 10.46 -5.39
CA GLN A 158 5.82 9.40 -5.26
C GLN A 158 5.19 8.11 -4.73
N ILE A 159 5.72 6.99 -5.24
CA ILE A 159 5.40 5.66 -4.73
C ILE A 159 6.70 5.13 -4.13
N LEU A 160 6.83 5.29 -2.82
CA LEU A 160 8.04 4.92 -2.09
C LEU A 160 8.00 3.43 -1.72
N SER A 161 8.88 2.64 -2.31
CA SER A 161 9.09 1.25 -1.86
C SER A 161 9.80 1.25 -0.51
N VAL A 162 9.20 0.57 0.48
CA VAL A 162 9.79 0.33 1.79
C VAL A 162 9.80 -1.19 1.99
N ASP A 163 10.74 -1.85 1.34
CA ASP A 163 10.75 -3.29 1.14
C ASP A 163 12.12 -3.94 1.38
N GLY A 164 13.08 -3.16 1.89
CA GLY A 164 14.45 -3.63 2.12
C GLY A 164 15.25 -3.89 0.85
N GLY A 165 14.77 -3.45 -0.31
CA GLY A 165 15.38 -3.70 -1.62
C GLY A 165 15.11 -5.12 -2.10
N ILE A 166 13.84 -5.52 -2.20
CA ILE A 166 13.49 -6.85 -2.71
C ILE A 166 13.58 -6.88 -4.25
N THR A 167 14.24 -7.91 -4.78
CA THR A 167 14.38 -8.23 -6.20
C THR A 167 13.49 -9.39 -6.64
#